data_745f7ab921032ece94b5a2405b5c2c69
#
_entry.id   745f7ab921032ece94b5a2405b5c2c69
#
_cell.length_a   1.000
_cell.length_b   1.000
_cell.length_c   1.000
_cell.angle_alpha   90.00
_cell.angle_beta   90.00
_cell.angle_gamma   90.00
#
_symmetry.space_group_name_H-M   'P 1'
#
loop_
_entity.id
_entity.type
_entity.pdbx_description
1 polymer ?
#
loop_
_entity_poly.entity_id
_entity_poly.type
_entity_poly.pdbx_seq_one_letter_code
_entity_poly.pdbx_strand_id
1 'polypeptide(L)'
;MVEIQNVSYGYLKGQNVIKDFSVKFSEGGIYGLLGKNGTGKSTLLYLIMGLLHARQGQILFNGIETKLRKPETLSDMFIVPEEYDLPSISLMDYVGVIRPFYPKFSDELLDKCLEMFQMSRDVNLGHLSMGQKKKVYMCVALATNTKLLLMDEPTNGLDIPSKSQFRKVVASGMSDDKIIIISTHQVRDVELLLDKVVIIDNNRTLLEASMNDIERNLSFLTVDRNSLPENRLYEEQNLQGYNVIVPNENEEKETSVNLELLFNALLTDSQSIQNAIKG
;
A
#
# COMPACT_ATOMS: atom_id res chain seq x y z
N MET A 1 -12.00 2.55 -9.36
CA MET A 1 -11.90 3.83 -8.63
C MET A 1 -12.45 3.65 -7.22
N VAL A 2 -11.71 4.08 -6.20
CA VAL A 2 -12.15 4.13 -4.79
C VAL A 2 -12.21 5.59 -4.37
N GLU A 3 -13.33 6.02 -3.79
CA GLU A 3 -13.51 7.37 -3.27
C GLU A 3 -13.90 7.32 -1.79
N ILE A 4 -13.16 8.02 -0.96
CA ILE A 4 -13.41 8.20 0.46
C ILE A 4 -13.77 9.65 0.67
N GLN A 5 -14.96 9.92 1.20
CA GLN A 5 -15.54 11.26 1.27
C GLN A 5 -15.96 11.58 2.72
N ASN A 6 -15.21 12.48 3.37
CA ASN A 6 -15.45 13.02 4.70
C ASN A 6 -15.72 11.94 5.78
N VAL A 7 -14.93 10.84 5.70
CA VAL A 7 -15.12 9.67 6.55
C VAL A 7 -14.62 9.92 7.96
N SER A 8 -15.47 9.61 8.94
CA SER A 8 -15.09 9.58 10.36
C SER A 8 -15.45 8.23 10.97
N TYR A 9 -14.51 7.64 11.70
CA TYR A 9 -14.67 6.36 12.36
C TYR A 9 -13.87 6.27 13.67
N GLY A 10 -14.39 5.49 14.61
CA GLY A 10 -13.70 5.11 15.84
C GLY A 10 -14.33 3.87 16.45
N TYR A 11 -13.52 3.01 17.05
CA TYR A 11 -13.98 1.77 17.68
C TYR A 11 -14.84 2.05 18.92
N LEU A 12 -14.48 3.05 19.70
CA LEU A 12 -15.20 3.47 20.91
C LEU A 12 -15.90 4.82 20.70
N LYS A 13 -17.03 5.00 21.36
CA LYS A 13 -17.78 6.28 21.32
C LYS A 13 -16.89 7.40 21.86
N GLY A 14 -16.74 8.46 21.05
CA GLY A 14 -15.94 9.64 21.43
C GLY A 14 -14.44 9.57 21.09
N GLN A 15 -13.94 8.42 20.63
CA GLN A 15 -12.56 8.27 20.14
C GLN A 15 -12.57 8.04 18.62
N ASN A 16 -12.09 9.02 17.88
CA ASN A 16 -11.95 8.87 16.43
C ASN A 16 -10.54 8.37 16.11
N VAL A 17 -10.47 7.28 15.35
CA VAL A 17 -9.25 6.75 14.72
C VAL A 17 -9.06 7.40 13.34
N ILE A 18 -10.17 7.74 12.68
CA ILE A 18 -10.22 8.48 11.41
C ILE A 18 -11.22 9.60 11.60
N LYS A 19 -10.88 10.83 11.19
CA LYS A 19 -11.72 12.01 11.35
C LYS A 19 -11.69 12.87 10.09
N ASP A 20 -12.87 13.07 9.49
CA ASP A 20 -13.10 13.91 8.30
C ASP A 20 -12.08 13.64 7.17
N PHE A 21 -11.84 12.37 6.92
CA PHE A 21 -10.81 11.92 6.00
C PHE A 21 -11.37 11.76 4.59
N SER A 22 -10.68 12.33 3.61
CA SER A 22 -11.03 12.22 2.20
C SER A 22 -9.79 11.90 1.39
N VAL A 23 -9.90 10.92 0.48
CA VAL A 23 -8.85 10.56 -0.49
C VAL A 23 -9.47 9.81 -1.66
N LYS A 24 -8.85 9.88 -2.84
CA LYS A 24 -9.33 9.22 -4.05
C LYS A 24 -8.23 8.38 -4.71
N PHE A 25 -8.52 7.11 -4.96
CA PHE A 25 -7.71 6.21 -5.77
C PHE A 25 -8.41 6.04 -7.12
N SER A 26 -8.01 6.85 -8.10
CA SER A 26 -8.79 7.04 -9.35
C SER A 26 -8.34 6.19 -10.53
N GLU A 27 -7.07 5.88 -10.61
CA GLU A 27 -6.45 5.18 -11.74
C GLU A 27 -5.90 3.84 -11.31
N GLY A 28 -5.71 2.93 -12.27
CA GLY A 28 -4.97 1.70 -12.03
C GLY A 28 -3.54 2.02 -11.57
N GLY A 29 -2.98 1.12 -10.77
CA GLY A 29 -1.63 1.27 -10.23
C GLY A 29 -1.49 0.76 -8.81
N ILE A 30 -0.27 0.79 -8.30
CA ILE A 30 0.09 0.37 -6.95
C ILE A 30 0.25 1.61 -6.08
N TYR A 31 -0.61 1.73 -5.09
CA TYR A 31 -0.63 2.84 -4.14
C TYR A 31 0.00 2.41 -2.81
N GLY A 32 0.96 3.19 -2.32
CA GLY A 32 1.45 3.09 -0.95
C GLY A 32 0.60 3.94 -0.01
N LEU A 33 -0.09 3.31 0.94
CA LEU A 33 -0.74 4.00 2.07
C LEU A 33 0.24 4.02 3.25
N LEU A 34 0.98 5.12 3.38
CA LEU A 34 2.09 5.24 4.32
C LEU A 34 1.69 6.04 5.56
N GLY A 35 2.22 5.65 6.71
CA GLY A 35 1.95 6.34 7.97
C GLY A 35 2.50 5.57 9.16
N LYS A 36 2.67 6.25 10.31
CA LYS A 36 3.10 5.62 11.56
C LYS A 36 2.12 4.53 12.01
N ASN A 37 2.58 3.66 12.91
CA ASN A 37 1.67 2.71 13.56
C ASN A 37 0.59 3.47 14.35
N GLY A 38 -0.65 2.97 14.28
CA GLY A 38 -1.79 3.60 14.95
C GLY A 38 -2.43 4.78 14.20
N THR A 39 -1.95 5.17 13.01
CA THR A 39 -2.58 6.27 12.22
C THR A 39 -3.89 5.88 11.55
N GLY A 40 -4.33 4.61 11.67
CA GLY A 40 -5.61 4.15 11.12
C GLY A 40 -5.54 3.51 9.74
N LYS A 41 -4.34 3.16 9.21
CA LYS A 41 -4.17 2.51 7.90
C LYS A 41 -5.03 1.25 7.75
N SER A 42 -4.86 0.27 8.64
CA SER A 42 -5.65 -0.98 8.64
C SER A 42 -7.15 -0.71 8.78
N THR A 43 -7.51 0.24 9.67
CA THR A 43 -8.91 0.66 9.84
C THR A 43 -9.49 1.21 8.54
N LEU A 44 -8.70 2.00 7.80
CA LEU A 44 -9.11 2.55 6.51
C LEU A 44 -9.31 1.45 5.47
N LEU A 45 -8.40 0.46 5.39
CA LEU A 45 -8.57 -0.69 4.51
C LEU A 45 -9.84 -1.49 4.83
N TYR A 46 -10.14 -1.72 6.12
CA TYR A 46 -11.37 -2.41 6.53
C TYR A 46 -12.64 -1.62 6.24
N LEU A 47 -12.58 -0.30 6.34
CA LEU A 47 -13.68 0.58 5.92
C LEU A 47 -13.90 0.52 4.41
N ILE A 48 -12.83 0.54 3.59
CA ILE A 48 -12.91 0.37 2.14
C ILE A 48 -13.55 -0.97 1.77
N MET A 49 -13.21 -2.05 2.48
CA MET A 49 -13.81 -3.37 2.27
C MET A 49 -15.26 -3.48 2.77
N GLY A 50 -15.79 -2.46 3.45
CA GLY A 50 -17.11 -2.52 4.09
C GLY A 50 -17.17 -3.53 5.25
N LEU A 51 -16.02 -3.90 5.83
CA LEU A 51 -15.93 -4.72 7.05
C LEU A 51 -16.20 -3.88 8.30
N LEU A 52 -15.89 -2.59 8.22
CA LEU A 52 -16.24 -1.58 9.21
C LEU A 52 -17.17 -0.54 8.54
N HIS A 53 -18.00 0.12 9.33
CA HIS A 53 -18.95 1.11 8.84
C HIS A 53 -18.58 2.50 9.39
N ALA A 54 -18.35 3.45 8.49
CA ALA A 54 -18.10 4.83 8.86
C ALA A 54 -19.28 5.42 9.65
N ARG A 55 -18.99 6.23 10.65
CA ARG A 55 -20.02 6.99 11.41
C ARG A 55 -20.53 8.19 10.63
N GLN A 56 -19.64 8.79 9.83
CA GLN A 56 -19.94 9.91 8.94
C GLN A 56 -19.20 9.72 7.63
N GLY A 57 -19.69 10.37 6.57
CA GLY A 57 -19.15 10.25 5.24
C GLY A 57 -19.54 8.95 4.54
N GLN A 58 -18.93 8.71 3.41
CA GLN A 58 -19.17 7.51 2.60
C GLN A 58 -17.91 7.03 1.88
N ILE A 59 -17.90 5.75 1.54
CA ILE A 59 -16.83 5.14 0.75
C ILE A 59 -17.47 4.46 -0.45
N LEU A 60 -17.00 4.82 -1.63
CA LEU A 60 -17.51 4.30 -2.89
C LEU A 60 -16.42 3.49 -3.60
N PHE A 61 -16.78 2.33 -4.11
CA PHE A 61 -16.00 1.58 -5.08
C PHE A 61 -16.78 1.51 -6.39
N ASN A 62 -16.22 2.07 -7.46
CA ASN A 62 -16.89 2.23 -8.75
C ASN A 62 -18.30 2.84 -8.64
N GLY A 63 -18.45 3.86 -7.77
CA GLY A 63 -19.71 4.55 -7.54
C GLY A 63 -20.71 3.82 -6.63
N ILE A 64 -20.41 2.62 -6.15
CA ILE A 64 -21.24 1.83 -5.25
C ILE A 64 -20.71 1.95 -3.82
N GLU A 65 -21.58 2.28 -2.87
CA GLU A 65 -21.19 2.40 -1.47
C GLU A 65 -20.79 1.04 -0.89
N THR A 66 -19.56 0.93 -0.37
CA THR A 66 -18.96 -0.35 0.03
C THR A 66 -19.62 -0.97 1.25
N LYS A 67 -20.23 -0.15 2.15
CA LYS A 67 -20.96 -0.65 3.31
C LYS A 67 -22.21 -1.49 2.93
N LEU A 68 -22.72 -1.33 1.70
CA LEU A 68 -23.86 -2.14 1.21
C LEU A 68 -23.47 -3.59 0.95
N ARG A 69 -22.16 -3.89 0.84
CA ARG A 69 -21.59 -5.23 0.66
C ARG A 69 -22.28 -6.04 -0.44
N LYS A 70 -22.58 -5.39 -1.55
CA LYS A 70 -23.24 -6.05 -2.67
C LYS A 70 -22.35 -7.13 -3.28
N PRO A 71 -22.87 -8.30 -3.66
CA PRO A 71 -22.08 -9.39 -4.23
C PRO A 71 -21.22 -8.98 -5.44
N GLU A 72 -21.78 -8.16 -6.34
CA GLU A 72 -21.07 -7.64 -7.51
C GLU A 72 -19.88 -6.73 -7.13
N THR A 73 -19.96 -6.04 -6.00
CA THR A 73 -18.88 -5.21 -5.47
C THR A 73 -17.82 -6.08 -4.79
N LEU A 74 -18.25 -7.02 -3.95
CA LEU A 74 -17.36 -7.89 -3.19
C LEU A 74 -16.56 -8.85 -4.08
N SER A 75 -17.14 -9.30 -5.20
CA SER A 75 -16.45 -10.17 -6.16
C SER A 75 -15.31 -9.46 -6.92
N ASP A 76 -15.23 -8.14 -6.87
CA ASP A 76 -14.18 -7.32 -7.48
C ASP A 76 -13.23 -6.67 -6.44
N MET A 77 -13.31 -7.09 -5.17
CA MET A 77 -12.48 -6.58 -4.07
C MET A 77 -11.90 -7.75 -3.27
N PHE A 78 -10.62 -7.66 -2.87
CA PHE A 78 -10.01 -8.61 -1.96
C PHE A 78 -9.09 -7.91 -0.97
N ILE A 79 -8.94 -8.46 0.25
CA ILE A 79 -8.02 -7.95 1.26
C ILE A 79 -7.12 -9.06 1.79
N VAL A 80 -5.83 -8.74 1.90
CA VAL A 80 -4.85 -9.51 2.67
C VAL A 80 -4.61 -8.72 3.96
N PRO A 81 -5.21 -9.10 5.09
CA PRO A 81 -4.97 -8.43 6.36
C PRO A 81 -3.58 -8.76 6.91
N GLU A 82 -3.09 -7.97 7.87
CA GLU A 82 -1.80 -8.21 8.52
C GLU A 82 -1.78 -9.55 9.25
N GLU A 83 -2.85 -9.83 10.02
CA GLU A 83 -3.03 -11.07 10.77
C GLU A 83 -4.24 -11.84 10.24
N TYR A 84 -4.09 -13.14 10.08
CA TYR A 84 -5.12 -14.06 9.64
C TYR A 84 -4.75 -15.49 9.95
N ASP A 85 -5.77 -16.35 10.07
CA ASP A 85 -5.61 -17.80 10.18
C ASP A 85 -6.05 -18.47 8.88
N LEU A 86 -5.27 -19.46 8.45
CA LEU A 86 -5.64 -20.35 7.36
C LEU A 86 -6.05 -21.70 7.91
N PRO A 87 -7.11 -22.32 7.38
CA PRO A 87 -7.57 -23.64 7.83
C PRO A 87 -6.52 -24.72 7.52
N SER A 88 -6.51 -25.79 8.30
CA SER A 88 -5.59 -26.94 8.10
C SER A 88 -6.12 -27.89 7.00
N ILE A 89 -6.24 -27.37 5.76
CA ILE A 89 -6.67 -28.10 4.57
C ILE A 89 -5.62 -27.94 3.46
N SER A 90 -5.78 -28.65 2.35
CA SER A 90 -4.91 -28.45 1.19
C SER A 90 -5.13 -27.06 0.58
N LEU A 91 -4.09 -26.50 -0.08
CA LEU A 91 -4.22 -25.25 -0.83
C LEU A 91 -5.34 -25.35 -1.88
N MET A 92 -5.45 -26.48 -2.56
CA MET A 92 -6.45 -26.65 -3.61
C MET A 92 -7.87 -26.75 -3.10
N ASP A 93 -8.09 -27.35 -1.91
CA ASP A 93 -9.39 -27.31 -1.24
C ASP A 93 -9.75 -25.87 -0.84
N TYR A 94 -8.78 -25.12 -0.31
CA TYR A 94 -8.96 -23.70 0.02
C TYR A 94 -9.32 -22.87 -1.21
N VAL A 95 -8.59 -23.06 -2.32
CA VAL A 95 -8.91 -22.41 -3.60
C VAL A 95 -10.31 -22.80 -4.09
N GLY A 96 -10.70 -24.07 -3.91
CA GLY A 96 -12.05 -24.54 -4.23
C GLY A 96 -13.16 -23.81 -3.47
N VAL A 97 -12.89 -23.43 -2.21
CA VAL A 97 -13.82 -22.61 -1.39
C VAL A 97 -13.88 -21.14 -1.84
N ILE A 98 -12.73 -20.57 -2.21
CA ILE A 98 -12.62 -19.14 -2.56
C ILE A 98 -13.12 -18.85 -3.98
N ARG A 99 -12.75 -19.68 -4.95
CA ARG A 99 -13.02 -19.50 -6.39
C ARG A 99 -14.47 -19.12 -6.73
N PRO A 100 -15.52 -19.74 -6.17
CA PRO A 100 -16.91 -19.40 -6.51
C PRO A 100 -17.30 -17.95 -6.25
N PHE A 101 -16.60 -17.26 -5.36
CA PHE A 101 -16.84 -15.86 -5.03
C PHE A 101 -16.12 -14.88 -5.96
N TYR A 102 -15.15 -15.36 -6.75
CA TYR A 102 -14.31 -14.54 -7.63
C TYR A 102 -14.37 -15.06 -9.07
N PRO A 103 -15.33 -14.58 -9.88
CA PRO A 103 -15.55 -15.10 -11.25
C PRO A 103 -14.35 -14.94 -12.19
N LYS A 104 -13.42 -14.02 -11.85
CA LYS A 104 -12.19 -13.76 -12.62
C LYS A 104 -10.99 -14.53 -12.10
N PHE A 105 -11.18 -15.49 -11.20
CA PHE A 105 -10.07 -16.26 -10.61
C PHE A 105 -9.24 -16.92 -11.72
N SER A 106 -7.92 -16.72 -11.68
CA SER A 106 -6.98 -17.23 -12.67
C SER A 106 -6.06 -18.27 -12.05
N ASP A 107 -6.20 -19.52 -12.50
CA ASP A 107 -5.27 -20.62 -12.13
C ASP A 107 -3.87 -20.35 -12.66
N GLU A 108 -3.75 -19.80 -13.87
CA GLU A 108 -2.46 -19.43 -14.46
C GLU A 108 -1.71 -18.41 -13.59
N LEU A 109 -2.41 -17.38 -13.08
CA LEU A 109 -1.81 -16.41 -12.21
C LEU A 109 -1.45 -17.01 -10.85
N LEU A 110 -2.27 -17.93 -10.31
CA LEU A 110 -1.94 -18.68 -9.10
C LEU A 110 -0.63 -19.45 -9.27
N ASP A 111 -0.51 -20.23 -10.36
CA ASP A 111 0.68 -21.03 -10.64
C ASP A 111 1.92 -20.18 -10.77
N LYS A 112 1.83 -19.11 -11.55
CA LYS A 112 2.91 -18.15 -11.74
C LYS A 112 3.37 -17.55 -10.41
N CYS A 113 2.44 -17.14 -9.55
CA CYS A 113 2.77 -16.57 -8.23
C CYS A 113 3.42 -17.61 -7.31
N LEU A 114 2.91 -18.84 -7.29
CA LEU A 114 3.48 -19.94 -6.50
C LEU A 114 4.90 -20.26 -6.97
N GLU A 115 5.15 -20.37 -8.29
CA GLU A 115 6.47 -20.60 -8.84
C GLU A 115 7.46 -19.50 -8.41
N MET A 116 7.06 -18.23 -8.51
CA MET A 116 7.89 -17.08 -8.11
C MET A 116 8.24 -17.09 -6.62
N PHE A 117 7.34 -17.58 -5.77
CA PHE A 117 7.59 -17.76 -4.34
C PHE A 117 8.21 -19.10 -4.00
N GLN A 118 8.49 -19.96 -4.99
CA GLN A 118 9.02 -21.32 -4.81
C GLN A 118 8.14 -22.19 -3.91
N MET A 119 6.84 -22.09 -4.10
CA MET A 119 5.81 -22.84 -3.36
C MET A 119 5.14 -23.88 -4.26
N SER A 120 4.81 -25.06 -3.72
CA SER A 120 4.06 -26.10 -4.44
C SER A 120 2.54 -25.86 -4.32
N ARG A 121 1.78 -26.35 -5.32
CA ARG A 121 0.32 -26.48 -5.20
C ARG A 121 -0.09 -27.53 -4.15
N ASP A 122 0.74 -28.58 -3.98
CA ASP A 122 0.47 -29.71 -3.11
C ASP A 122 0.94 -29.45 -1.68
N VAL A 123 0.45 -28.37 -1.09
CA VAL A 123 0.77 -28.01 0.31
C VAL A 123 -0.47 -28.05 1.18
N ASN A 124 -0.30 -28.51 2.43
CA ASN A 124 -1.31 -28.36 3.47
C ASN A 124 -1.05 -27.04 4.22
N LEU A 125 -2.04 -26.16 4.25
CA LEU A 125 -1.92 -24.84 4.85
C LEU A 125 -1.63 -24.86 6.35
N GLY A 126 -2.07 -25.91 7.06
CA GLY A 126 -1.81 -26.10 8.47
C GLY A 126 -0.34 -26.40 8.80
N HIS A 127 0.43 -26.92 7.85
CA HIS A 127 1.83 -27.30 8.04
C HIS A 127 2.82 -26.19 7.62
N LEU A 128 2.33 -25.10 7.08
CA LEU A 128 3.16 -23.99 6.61
C LEU A 128 3.60 -23.09 7.77
N SER A 129 4.83 -22.60 7.70
CA SER A 129 5.30 -21.50 8.56
C SER A 129 4.50 -20.23 8.29
N MET A 130 4.54 -19.24 9.19
CA MET A 130 3.85 -17.97 9.02
C MET A 130 4.26 -17.26 7.71
N GLY A 131 5.56 -17.22 7.40
CA GLY A 131 6.03 -16.62 6.14
C GLY A 131 5.54 -17.38 4.89
N GLN A 132 5.49 -18.72 4.95
CA GLN A 132 4.95 -19.53 3.85
C GLN A 132 3.41 -19.36 3.71
N LYS A 133 2.67 -19.30 4.82
CA LYS A 133 1.23 -18.96 4.80
C LYS A 133 1.01 -17.62 4.11
N LYS A 134 1.83 -16.62 4.44
CA LYS A 134 1.75 -15.28 3.86
C LYS A 134 1.97 -15.31 2.34
N LYS A 135 3.00 -16.02 1.88
CA LYS A 135 3.29 -16.20 0.45
C LYS A 135 2.10 -16.83 -0.28
N VAL A 136 1.60 -17.97 0.21
CA VAL A 136 0.48 -18.69 -0.39
C VAL A 136 -0.79 -17.83 -0.41
N TYR A 137 -1.09 -17.13 0.68
CA TYR A 137 -2.27 -16.28 0.75
C TYR A 137 -2.21 -15.12 -0.24
N MET A 138 -1.04 -14.50 -0.41
CA MET A 138 -0.81 -13.49 -1.45
C MET A 138 -1.00 -14.05 -2.87
N CYS A 139 -0.54 -15.30 -3.13
CA CYS A 139 -0.79 -15.96 -4.41
C CYS A 139 -2.29 -16.12 -4.69
N VAL A 140 -3.05 -16.59 -3.69
CA VAL A 140 -4.51 -16.71 -3.80
C VAL A 140 -5.16 -15.35 -4.01
N ALA A 141 -4.74 -14.34 -3.24
CA ALA A 141 -5.27 -12.97 -3.36
C ALA A 141 -5.08 -12.38 -4.76
N LEU A 142 -3.89 -12.52 -5.34
CA LEU A 142 -3.61 -12.07 -6.70
C LEU A 142 -4.40 -12.87 -7.73
N ALA A 143 -4.50 -14.20 -7.52
CA ALA A 143 -5.25 -15.10 -8.41
C ALA A 143 -6.75 -14.81 -8.44
N THR A 144 -7.35 -14.17 -7.41
CA THR A 144 -8.75 -13.70 -7.47
C THR A 144 -8.98 -12.75 -8.63
N ASN A 145 -7.94 -12.11 -9.12
CA ASN A 145 -7.93 -11.17 -10.23
C ASN A 145 -8.96 -10.05 -10.09
N THR A 146 -9.16 -9.59 -8.86
CA THR A 146 -10.05 -8.49 -8.49
C THR A 146 -9.50 -7.15 -8.98
N LYS A 147 -10.39 -6.17 -9.23
CA LYS A 147 -10.00 -4.80 -9.59
C LYS A 147 -9.41 -4.01 -8.42
N LEU A 148 -9.80 -4.35 -7.20
CA LEU A 148 -9.25 -3.73 -5.99
C LEU A 148 -8.65 -4.81 -5.09
N LEU A 149 -7.35 -4.71 -4.88
CA LEU A 149 -6.63 -5.55 -3.93
C LEU A 149 -6.01 -4.69 -2.84
N LEU A 150 -6.39 -4.96 -1.61
CA LEU A 150 -5.87 -4.30 -0.42
C LEU A 150 -4.90 -5.23 0.29
N MET A 151 -3.73 -4.71 0.70
CA MET A 151 -2.72 -5.47 1.44
C MET A 151 -2.29 -4.68 2.67
N ASP A 152 -2.52 -5.26 3.85
CA ASP A 152 -2.14 -4.65 5.13
C ASP A 152 -0.83 -5.23 5.62
N GLU A 153 0.23 -4.42 5.68
CA GLU A 153 1.60 -4.80 6.10
C GLU A 153 2.08 -6.14 5.47
N PRO A 154 2.00 -6.29 4.12
CA PRO A 154 2.21 -7.59 3.48
C PRO A 154 3.63 -8.14 3.62
N THR A 155 4.62 -7.27 3.86
CA THR A 155 6.04 -7.66 3.97
C THR A 155 6.48 -7.98 5.38
N ASN A 156 5.62 -7.72 6.41
CA ASN A 156 5.92 -8.06 7.79
C ASN A 156 6.13 -9.58 7.94
N GLY A 157 7.25 -9.96 8.58
CA GLY A 157 7.58 -11.37 8.81
C GLY A 157 8.15 -12.11 7.60
N LEU A 158 8.37 -11.43 6.46
CA LEU A 158 9.11 -11.99 5.33
C LEU A 158 10.61 -11.75 5.49
N ASP A 159 11.41 -12.74 5.11
CA ASP A 159 12.87 -12.60 4.98
C ASP A 159 13.26 -11.75 3.74
N ILE A 160 14.50 -11.31 3.67
CA ILE A 160 14.99 -10.44 2.61
C ILE A 160 14.74 -11.02 1.19
N PRO A 161 15.06 -12.31 0.90
CA PRO A 161 14.74 -12.91 -0.39
C PRO A 161 13.24 -12.89 -0.70
N SER A 162 12.39 -13.19 0.28
CA SER A 162 10.93 -13.20 0.13
C SER A 162 10.35 -11.81 -0.14
N LYS A 163 10.92 -10.74 0.43
CA LYS A 163 10.56 -9.35 0.11
C LYS A 163 10.85 -9.01 -1.35
N SER A 164 11.99 -9.51 -1.88
CA SER A 164 12.31 -9.34 -3.32
C SER A 164 11.35 -10.13 -4.22
N GLN A 165 11.01 -11.37 -3.83
CA GLN A 165 10.00 -12.18 -4.54
C GLN A 165 8.64 -11.50 -4.50
N PHE A 166 8.21 -10.97 -3.34
CA PHE A 166 6.96 -10.23 -3.18
C PHE A 166 6.80 -9.12 -4.22
N ARG A 167 7.83 -8.28 -4.41
CA ARG A 167 7.78 -7.21 -5.42
C ARG A 167 7.51 -7.74 -6.82
N LYS A 168 8.20 -8.82 -7.23
CA LYS A 168 8.01 -9.44 -8.54
C LYS A 168 6.61 -10.04 -8.70
N VAL A 169 6.12 -10.72 -7.66
CA VAL A 169 4.80 -11.35 -7.64
C VAL A 169 3.70 -10.31 -7.76
N VAL A 170 3.75 -9.22 -6.98
CA VAL A 170 2.76 -8.14 -7.06
C VAL A 170 2.78 -7.48 -8.43
N ALA A 171 3.95 -7.12 -8.94
CA ALA A 171 4.08 -6.54 -10.28
C ALA A 171 3.51 -7.46 -11.38
N SER A 172 3.70 -8.79 -11.25
CA SER A 172 3.18 -9.75 -12.24
C SER A 172 1.66 -9.90 -12.24
N GLY A 173 1.00 -9.50 -11.15
CA GLY A 173 -0.46 -9.55 -10.99
C GLY A 173 -1.16 -8.24 -11.36
N MET A 174 -0.43 -7.22 -11.85
CA MET A 174 -0.99 -5.93 -12.26
C MET A 174 -1.67 -6.00 -13.63
N SER A 175 -2.65 -5.12 -13.81
CA SER A 175 -3.27 -4.77 -15.10
C SER A 175 -3.68 -3.29 -15.06
N ASP A 176 -3.91 -2.68 -16.22
CA ASP A 176 -4.14 -1.23 -16.35
C ASP A 176 -5.32 -0.71 -15.52
N ASP A 177 -6.33 -1.54 -15.27
CA ASP A 177 -7.53 -1.18 -14.52
C ASP A 177 -7.52 -1.65 -13.06
N LYS A 178 -6.44 -2.33 -12.62
CA LYS A 178 -6.32 -2.85 -11.25
C LYS A 178 -5.72 -1.81 -10.31
N ILE A 179 -6.32 -1.67 -9.15
CA ILE A 179 -5.81 -0.86 -8.03
C ILE A 179 -5.31 -1.81 -6.95
N ILE A 180 -4.04 -1.69 -6.58
CA ILE A 180 -3.48 -2.34 -5.39
C ILE A 180 -3.14 -1.26 -4.38
N ILE A 181 -3.67 -1.36 -3.16
CA ILE A 181 -3.33 -0.46 -2.06
C ILE A 181 -2.55 -1.26 -1.02
N ILE A 182 -1.30 -0.87 -0.79
CA ILE A 182 -0.41 -1.49 0.19
C ILE A 182 -0.26 -0.53 1.36
N SER A 183 -0.80 -0.89 2.53
CA SER A 183 -0.51 -0.17 3.76
C SER A 183 0.79 -0.68 4.36
N THR A 184 1.69 0.22 4.73
CA THR A 184 2.92 -0.14 5.43
C THR A 184 3.53 1.03 6.18
N HIS A 185 4.32 0.71 7.21
CA HIS A 185 5.27 1.59 7.85
C HIS A 185 6.72 1.28 7.45
N GLN A 186 6.96 0.14 6.75
CA GLN A 186 8.26 -0.29 6.23
C GLN A 186 8.38 0.08 4.74
N VAL A 187 8.60 1.34 4.47
CA VAL A 187 8.52 1.93 3.12
C VAL A 187 9.52 1.30 2.16
N ARG A 188 10.76 1.03 2.61
CA ARG A 188 11.85 0.45 1.78
C ARG A 188 11.48 -0.87 1.13
N ASP A 189 10.58 -1.64 1.75
CA ASP A 189 10.20 -2.95 1.22
C ASP A 189 9.36 -2.85 -0.06
N VAL A 190 8.65 -1.74 -0.22
CA VAL A 190 7.64 -1.57 -1.29
C VAL A 190 7.90 -0.40 -2.22
N GLU A 191 8.80 0.55 -1.89
CA GLU A 191 9.00 1.80 -2.64
C GLU A 191 9.22 1.60 -4.15
N LEU A 192 9.97 0.54 -4.54
CA LEU A 192 10.22 0.20 -5.94
C LEU A 192 9.00 -0.37 -6.69
N LEU A 193 7.88 -0.59 -5.99
CA LEU A 193 6.63 -1.06 -6.56
C LEU A 193 5.62 0.05 -6.78
N LEU A 194 5.78 1.16 -6.05
CA LEU A 194 4.73 2.16 -5.95
C LEU A 194 4.69 3.05 -7.19
N ASP A 195 3.50 3.24 -7.74
CA ASP A 195 3.23 4.26 -8.75
C ASP A 195 2.83 5.58 -8.09
N LYS A 196 2.13 5.49 -6.94
CA LYS A 196 1.60 6.63 -6.19
C LYS A 196 1.71 6.40 -4.69
N VAL A 197 1.78 7.48 -3.93
CA VAL A 197 1.80 7.45 -2.47
C VAL A 197 0.71 8.33 -1.88
N VAL A 198 0.10 7.82 -0.81
CA VAL A 198 -0.78 8.56 0.09
C VAL A 198 -0.16 8.47 1.48
N ILE A 199 0.36 9.59 1.96
CA ILE A 199 1.02 9.67 3.27
C ILE A 199 0.05 10.29 4.25
N ILE A 200 -0.21 9.58 5.35
CA ILE A 200 -1.18 9.99 6.37
C ILE A 200 -0.53 10.12 7.76
N ASP A 201 -0.91 11.16 8.47
CA ASP A 201 -0.59 11.33 9.87
C ASP A 201 -1.71 12.12 10.58
N ASN A 202 -2.01 11.79 11.85
CA ASN A 202 -2.97 12.48 12.70
C ASN A 202 -4.32 12.81 11.99
N ASN A 203 -4.90 11.82 11.30
CA ASN A 203 -6.17 11.93 10.55
C ASN A 203 -6.13 12.89 9.35
N ARG A 204 -4.95 13.21 8.83
CA ARG A 204 -4.78 14.09 7.67
C ARG A 204 -3.96 13.40 6.61
N THR A 205 -4.29 13.65 5.35
CA THR A 205 -3.40 13.36 4.24
C THR A 205 -2.30 14.42 4.21
N LEU A 206 -1.06 14.00 4.46
CA LEU A 206 0.11 14.86 4.37
C LEU A 206 0.58 15.02 2.94
N LEU A 207 0.42 13.98 2.12
CA LEU A 207 0.79 13.99 0.71
C LEU A 207 -0.06 12.98 -0.05
N GLU A 208 -0.48 13.37 -1.25
CA GLU A 208 -0.98 12.50 -2.32
C GLU A 208 -0.24 12.91 -3.59
N ALA A 209 0.62 12.02 -4.10
CA ALA A 209 1.46 12.31 -5.26
C ALA A 209 1.82 11.02 -6.02
N SER A 210 2.11 11.13 -7.31
CA SER A 210 2.75 10.05 -8.06
C SER A 210 4.25 10.02 -7.75
N MET A 211 4.86 8.84 -7.89
CA MET A 211 6.32 8.71 -7.74
C MET A 211 7.04 9.57 -8.78
N ASN A 212 6.50 9.65 -10.00
CA ASN A 212 7.05 10.50 -11.06
C ASN A 212 7.04 11.99 -10.69
N ASP A 213 5.95 12.48 -10.06
CA ASP A 213 5.90 13.89 -9.63
C ASP A 213 6.92 14.18 -8.53
N ILE A 214 7.13 13.21 -7.63
CA ILE A 214 8.15 13.34 -6.59
C ILE A 214 9.55 13.37 -7.19
N GLU A 215 9.88 12.43 -8.09
CA GLU A 215 11.18 12.35 -8.77
C GLU A 215 11.47 13.58 -9.63
N ARG A 216 10.46 14.08 -10.32
CA ARG A 216 10.58 15.25 -11.19
C ARG A 216 10.85 16.54 -10.42
N ASN A 217 10.22 16.71 -9.26
CA ASN A 217 10.22 17.99 -8.55
C ASN A 217 11.18 18.01 -7.34
N LEU A 218 11.63 16.86 -6.87
CA LEU A 218 12.52 16.75 -5.70
C LEU A 218 13.77 15.94 -6.02
N SER A 219 14.91 16.38 -5.49
CA SER A 219 16.17 15.63 -5.49
C SER A 219 16.55 15.22 -4.08
N PHE A 220 16.98 13.96 -3.94
CA PHE A 220 17.41 13.35 -2.69
C PHE A 220 18.94 13.14 -2.73
N LEU A 221 19.66 13.87 -1.89
CA LEU A 221 21.13 13.90 -1.93
C LEU A 221 21.71 13.50 -0.58
N THR A 222 22.93 12.93 -0.63
CA THR A 222 23.77 12.76 0.56
C THR A 222 24.99 13.66 0.39
N VAL A 223 25.21 14.56 1.33
CA VAL A 223 26.24 15.62 1.27
C VAL A 223 27.03 15.72 2.57
N ASP A 224 28.24 16.25 2.48
CA ASP A 224 29.04 16.60 3.65
C ASP A 224 28.47 17.86 4.32
N ARG A 225 28.79 18.05 5.62
CA ARG A 225 28.34 19.21 6.40
C ARG A 225 28.69 20.57 5.76
N ASN A 226 29.85 20.64 5.12
CA ASN A 226 30.32 21.89 4.50
C ASN A 226 29.70 22.14 3.10
N SER A 227 28.95 21.20 2.59
CA SER A 227 28.34 21.23 1.26
C SER A 227 26.80 21.24 1.31
N LEU A 228 26.23 21.65 2.43
CA LEU A 228 24.78 21.73 2.59
C LEU A 228 24.19 22.79 1.65
N PRO A 229 23.22 22.43 0.78
CA PRO A 229 22.56 23.39 -0.11
C PRO A 229 21.75 24.43 0.67
N GLU A 230 21.78 25.68 0.25
CA GLU A 230 21.00 26.76 0.88
C GLU A 230 19.49 26.61 0.63
N ASN A 231 19.10 26.09 -0.53
CA ASN A 231 17.71 25.87 -0.94
C ASN A 231 17.11 24.54 -0.44
N ARG A 232 17.75 23.88 0.51
CA ARG A 232 17.24 22.62 1.05
C ARG A 232 15.89 22.79 1.74
N LEU A 233 14.99 21.85 1.48
CA LEU A 233 13.66 21.76 2.11
C LEU A 233 13.69 20.98 3.41
N TYR A 234 14.60 19.99 3.51
CA TYR A 234 14.77 19.13 4.67
C TYR A 234 16.19 18.60 4.76
N GLU A 235 16.66 18.36 5.99
CA GLU A 235 17.94 17.71 6.25
C GLU A 235 17.82 16.75 7.43
N GLU A 236 18.55 15.64 7.34
CA GLU A 236 18.70 14.65 8.40
C GLU A 236 20.16 14.18 8.48
N GLN A 237 20.77 14.25 9.65
CA GLN A 237 22.14 13.82 9.85
C GLN A 237 22.25 12.29 9.81
N ASN A 238 23.25 11.78 9.11
CA ASN A 238 23.62 10.37 9.08
C ASN A 238 25.10 10.17 9.38
N LEU A 239 25.59 8.92 9.37
CA LEU A 239 26.98 8.59 9.67
C LEU A 239 27.98 9.12 8.61
N GLN A 240 27.54 9.43 7.40
CA GLN A 240 28.36 9.88 6.27
C GLN A 240 28.21 11.39 5.99
N GLY A 241 27.36 12.09 6.73
CA GLY A 241 27.07 13.51 6.53
C GLY A 241 25.60 13.84 6.74
N TYR A 242 24.92 14.34 5.70
CA TYR A 242 23.52 14.74 5.76
C TYR A 242 22.78 14.21 4.54
N ASN A 243 21.64 13.58 4.77
CA ASN A 243 20.63 13.37 3.74
C ASN A 243 19.79 14.65 3.61
N VAL A 244 19.62 15.16 2.42
CA VAL A 244 18.87 16.40 2.18
C VAL A 244 17.86 16.21 1.05
N ILE A 245 16.76 16.95 1.15
CA ILE A 245 15.78 17.11 0.08
C ILE A 245 15.92 18.53 -0.44
N VAL A 246 16.08 18.68 -1.74
CA VAL A 246 16.11 19.97 -2.42
C VAL A 246 15.10 19.99 -3.57
N PRO A 247 14.57 21.16 -3.98
CA PRO A 247 13.83 21.26 -5.23
C PRO A 247 14.70 20.83 -6.41
N ASN A 248 14.12 20.09 -7.35
CA ASN A 248 14.82 19.67 -8.56
C ASN A 248 14.71 20.78 -9.62
N GLU A 249 15.64 21.72 -9.62
CA GLU A 249 15.67 22.87 -10.54
C GLU A 249 16.20 22.50 -11.94
N ASN A 250 16.91 21.39 -12.05
CA ASN A 250 17.49 20.90 -13.30
C ASN A 250 16.95 19.50 -13.55
N GLU A 251 16.10 19.33 -14.54
CA GLU A 251 15.54 18.03 -14.99
C GLU A 251 16.62 16.97 -15.33
N GLU A 252 17.90 17.33 -15.28
CA GLU A 252 19.04 16.48 -15.65
C GLU A 252 19.53 15.53 -14.51
N LYS A 253 19.10 15.72 -13.28
CA LYS A 253 19.54 14.85 -12.15
C LYS A 253 18.35 14.08 -11.58
N GLU A 254 18.04 12.97 -12.20
CA GLU A 254 17.20 11.95 -11.57
C GLU A 254 17.95 11.35 -10.37
N THR A 255 17.43 11.59 -9.17
CA THR A 255 17.86 10.91 -7.95
C THR A 255 16.79 9.90 -7.55
N SER A 256 17.20 8.74 -7.05
CA SER A 256 16.22 7.79 -6.49
C SER A 256 15.48 8.43 -5.33
N VAL A 257 14.15 8.31 -5.33
CA VAL A 257 13.31 8.79 -4.23
C VAL A 257 13.69 8.05 -2.94
N ASN A 258 13.81 8.80 -1.86
CA ASN A 258 13.92 8.24 -0.51
C ASN A 258 12.63 8.58 0.24
N LEU A 259 11.67 7.65 0.19
CA LEU A 259 10.37 7.85 0.81
C LEU A 259 10.42 7.95 2.35
N GLU A 260 11.43 7.35 3.02
CA GLU A 260 11.61 7.53 4.47
C GLU A 260 12.01 8.98 4.79
N LEU A 261 12.96 9.52 4.03
CA LEU A 261 13.39 10.91 4.19
C LEU A 261 12.23 11.88 3.88
N LEU A 262 11.46 11.59 2.81
CA LEU A 262 10.29 12.37 2.44
C LEU A 262 9.21 12.33 3.53
N PHE A 263 8.98 11.16 4.13
CA PHE A 263 8.04 10.99 5.23
C PHE A 263 8.44 11.85 6.45
N ASN A 264 9.72 11.83 6.84
CA ASN A 264 10.25 12.65 7.95
C ASN A 264 10.15 14.15 7.64
N ALA A 265 10.44 14.54 6.42
CA ALA A 265 10.28 15.93 5.96
C ALA A 265 8.83 16.41 6.06
N LEU A 266 7.86 15.60 5.60
CA LEU A 266 6.44 15.90 5.68
C LEU A 266 5.91 16.04 7.12
N LEU A 267 6.48 15.29 8.06
CA LEU A 267 6.13 15.42 9.48
C LEU A 267 6.66 16.74 10.09
N THR A 268 7.71 17.30 9.52
CA THR A 268 8.34 18.54 9.99
C THR A 268 7.70 19.77 9.34
N ASP A 269 7.63 19.79 8.01
CA ASP A 269 7.01 20.87 7.23
C ASP A 269 6.34 20.30 5.96
N SER A 270 5.08 19.88 6.12
CA SER A 270 4.31 19.32 5.00
C SER A 270 4.00 20.35 3.91
N GLN A 271 3.86 21.62 4.26
CA GLN A 271 3.44 22.66 3.31
C GLN A 271 4.54 22.96 2.30
N SER A 272 5.77 23.15 2.78
CA SER A 272 6.93 23.44 1.90
C SER A 272 7.18 22.30 0.92
N ILE A 273 7.10 21.04 1.41
CA ILE A 273 7.28 19.85 0.57
C ILE A 273 6.15 19.73 -0.47
N GLN A 274 4.87 19.90 -0.04
CA GLN A 274 3.74 19.84 -0.97
C GLN A 274 3.81 20.91 -2.06
N ASN A 275 4.24 22.14 -1.69
CA ASN A 275 4.41 23.23 -2.65
C ASN A 275 5.50 22.90 -3.68
N ALA A 276 6.62 22.34 -3.24
CA ALA A 276 7.71 21.95 -4.12
C ALA A 276 7.32 20.80 -5.08
N ILE A 277 6.45 19.88 -4.67
CA ILE A 277 5.98 18.78 -5.56
C ILE A 277 4.95 19.28 -6.57
N LYS A 278 4.18 20.32 -6.25
CA LYS A 278 3.13 20.84 -7.15
C LYS A 278 3.65 21.84 -8.19
N GLY A 279 4.88 22.33 -8.03
CA GLY A 279 5.53 23.31 -8.92
C GLY A 279 5.06 24.71 -8.66
#